data_ae234ed29b00637f1efdaf352cfd9ec9
#
_entry.id   ae234ed29b00637f1efdaf352cfd9ec9
#
_cell.length_a   1.000
_cell.length_b   1.000
_cell.length_c   1.000
_cell.angle_alpha   90.00
_cell.angle_beta   90.00
_cell.angle_gamma   90.00
#
_symmetry.space_group_name_H-M   'P 1'
#
loop_
_entity.id
_entity.type
_entity.pdbx_description
1 polymer ?
#
loop_
_entity_poly.entity_id
_entity_poly.type
_entity_poly.pdbx_seq_one_letter_code
_entity_poly.pdbx_strand_id
1 'polypeptide(L)'
;MIWLINYEDALGSLLLQSIRSLDMSYVAMHTIDMPKHCALGQDAGQEVMWWQGARYALDDITLAYSGYSQIAPHQTITLSKQQDWYYVNSAWQAWLRYSLARIPRTIGVLPDARWIETWRHLPCLAKMAPVYGLQAPSYRVVRGSSYGNNYAYLTQYIVEDIASFADYCEESVLAVEIPDGVWVQCAWLGSQLYALAQGEPCTLPTVVESGLDALSTEWGLTSCQYLLRHTGSQYILYGCSPRVTTAITSTFSQAIIQFLKAEYLAACY
;
A
#
# COMPACT_ATOMS: atom_id res chain seq x y z
N MET A 1 -1.23 -20.67 9.16
CA MET A 1 -1.23 -19.47 10.05
C MET A 1 -1.16 -18.19 9.21
N ILE A 2 -1.72 -17.08 9.69
CA ILE A 2 -1.71 -15.78 9.00
C ILE A 2 -0.74 -14.84 9.71
N TRP A 3 0.05 -14.10 8.93
CA TRP A 3 0.95 -13.06 9.45
C TRP A 3 0.43 -11.68 9.06
N LEU A 4 0.13 -10.83 10.04
CA LEU A 4 -0.32 -9.46 9.86
C LEU A 4 0.79 -8.49 10.24
N ILE A 5 1.25 -7.72 9.26
CA ILE A 5 2.33 -6.75 9.43
C ILE A 5 1.78 -5.37 9.14
N ASN A 6 1.93 -4.42 10.08
CA ASN A 6 1.45 -3.03 9.94
C ASN A 6 -0.02 -2.95 9.49
N TYR A 7 -0.89 -3.62 10.21
CA TYR A 7 -2.29 -3.88 9.86
C TYR A 7 -3.28 -2.77 10.29
N GLU A 8 -2.80 -1.60 10.64
CA GLU A 8 -3.62 -0.50 11.19
C GLU A 8 -4.43 0.26 10.12
N ASP A 9 -4.16 0.05 8.85
CA ASP A 9 -4.99 0.62 7.79
C ASP A 9 -6.36 -0.07 7.70
N ALA A 10 -7.27 0.51 6.91
CA ALA A 10 -8.64 0.03 6.84
C ALA A 10 -8.74 -1.41 6.34
N LEU A 11 -7.89 -1.84 5.41
CA LEU A 11 -7.86 -3.20 4.88
C LEU A 11 -7.32 -4.19 5.91
N GLY A 12 -6.19 -3.88 6.55
CA GLY A 12 -5.59 -4.71 7.59
C GLY A 12 -6.50 -4.85 8.81
N SER A 13 -7.20 -3.79 9.20
CA SER A 13 -8.18 -3.81 10.28
C SER A 13 -9.38 -4.69 9.95
N LEU A 14 -9.90 -4.63 8.72
CA LEU A 14 -10.98 -5.50 8.25
C LEU A 14 -10.55 -6.96 8.22
N LEU A 15 -9.31 -7.23 7.76
CA LEU A 15 -8.73 -8.57 7.75
C LEU A 15 -8.58 -9.12 9.18
N LEU A 16 -8.03 -8.34 10.11
CA LEU A 16 -7.89 -8.74 11.51
C LEU A 16 -9.25 -9.08 12.15
N GLN A 17 -10.26 -8.25 11.93
CA GLN A 17 -11.62 -8.51 12.40
C GLN A 17 -12.18 -9.82 11.83
N SER A 18 -11.97 -10.08 10.54
CA SER A 18 -12.41 -11.29 9.86
C SER A 18 -11.73 -12.54 10.41
N ILE A 19 -10.42 -12.50 10.62
CA ILE A 19 -9.62 -13.58 11.18
C ILE A 19 -10.11 -13.95 12.58
N ARG A 20 -10.35 -12.94 13.42
CA ARG A 20 -10.88 -13.15 14.78
C ARG A 20 -12.28 -13.77 14.77
N SER A 21 -13.15 -13.33 13.86
CA SER A 21 -14.51 -13.87 13.76
C SER A 21 -14.55 -15.33 13.28
N LEU A 22 -13.50 -15.80 12.62
CA LEU A 22 -13.37 -17.15 12.06
C LEU A 22 -12.49 -18.07 12.92
N ASP A 23 -12.00 -17.58 14.07
CA ASP A 23 -11.10 -18.30 14.98
C ASP A 23 -9.83 -18.84 14.28
N MET A 24 -9.27 -18.06 13.35
CA MET A 24 -8.09 -18.45 12.59
C MET A 24 -6.81 -18.09 13.34
N SER A 25 -5.82 -18.97 13.31
CA SER A 25 -4.50 -18.70 13.90
C SER A 25 -3.79 -17.56 13.15
N TYR A 26 -3.35 -16.55 13.89
CA TYR A 26 -2.60 -15.42 13.34
C TYR A 26 -1.53 -14.91 14.31
N VAL A 27 -0.56 -14.21 13.75
CA VAL A 27 0.37 -13.35 14.48
C VAL A 27 0.29 -11.95 13.90
N ALA A 28 0.16 -10.95 14.75
CA ALA A 28 0.05 -9.55 14.36
C ALA A 28 1.22 -8.76 14.96
N MET A 29 1.87 -7.94 14.13
CA MET A 29 3.01 -7.15 14.57
C MET A 29 3.14 -5.85 13.78
N HIS A 30 3.81 -4.88 14.39
CA HIS A 30 4.28 -3.68 13.73
C HIS A 30 5.78 -3.75 13.53
N THR A 31 6.24 -3.34 12.35
CA THR A 31 7.68 -3.34 12.04
C THR A 31 8.48 -2.46 13.00
N ILE A 32 7.86 -1.44 13.56
CA ILE A 32 8.44 -0.56 14.58
C ILE A 32 8.78 -1.30 15.88
N ASP A 33 8.02 -2.34 16.23
CA ASP A 33 8.19 -3.09 17.47
C ASP A 33 9.11 -4.31 17.31
N MET A 34 9.40 -4.71 16.05
CA MET A 34 10.21 -5.90 15.76
C MET A 34 11.58 -5.88 16.44
N PRO A 35 12.35 -4.77 16.41
CA PRO A 35 13.66 -4.75 17.07
C PRO A 35 13.63 -4.99 18.58
N LYS A 36 12.49 -4.74 19.23
CA LYS A 36 12.34 -4.88 20.67
C LYS A 36 11.78 -6.23 21.10
N HIS A 37 10.90 -6.79 20.27
CA HIS A 37 10.06 -7.92 20.67
C HIS A 37 10.21 -9.13 19.78
N CYS A 38 11.02 -9.05 18.72
CA CYS A 38 11.25 -10.12 17.77
C CYS A 38 12.69 -10.61 17.85
N ALA A 39 12.87 -11.91 17.86
CA ALA A 39 14.15 -12.56 17.63
C ALA A 39 14.02 -13.54 16.46
N LEU A 40 15.09 -13.70 15.73
CA LEU A 40 15.15 -14.53 14.52
C LEU A 40 16.23 -15.58 14.68
N GLY A 41 16.01 -16.76 14.14
CA GLY A 41 17.03 -17.79 14.16
C GLY A 41 16.57 -19.10 13.52
N GLN A 42 17.35 -20.13 13.79
CA GLN A 42 17.04 -21.51 13.40
C GLN A 42 16.85 -22.36 14.64
N ASP A 43 15.83 -23.21 14.60
CA ASP A 43 15.54 -24.20 15.63
C ASP A 43 15.21 -25.53 14.95
N ALA A 44 15.97 -26.59 15.30
CA ALA A 44 15.85 -27.91 14.69
C ALA A 44 15.87 -27.91 13.13
N GLY A 45 16.63 -27.01 12.52
CA GLY A 45 16.74 -26.87 11.06
C GLY A 45 15.62 -26.06 10.42
N GLN A 46 14.65 -25.59 11.19
CA GLN A 46 13.59 -24.69 10.74
C GLN A 46 13.95 -23.24 11.00
N GLU A 47 13.62 -22.35 10.09
CA GLU A 47 13.65 -20.92 10.36
C GLU A 47 12.47 -20.51 11.23
N VAL A 48 12.79 -19.84 12.33
CA VAL A 48 11.81 -19.47 13.35
C VAL A 48 11.91 -17.99 13.69
N MET A 49 10.76 -17.46 14.03
CA MET A 49 10.61 -16.15 14.62
C MET A 49 10.07 -16.31 16.04
N TRP A 50 10.70 -15.66 16.99
CA TRP A 50 10.14 -15.48 18.33
C TRP A 50 9.54 -14.08 18.41
N TRP A 51 8.25 -14.01 18.67
CA TRP A 51 7.52 -12.77 18.84
C TRP A 51 6.84 -12.74 20.20
N GLN A 52 7.19 -11.75 21.01
CA GLN A 52 6.66 -11.62 22.39
C GLN A 52 6.79 -12.90 23.21
N GLY A 53 7.87 -13.65 23.03
CA GLY A 53 8.14 -14.90 23.74
C GLY A 53 7.50 -16.15 23.14
N ALA A 54 6.62 -16.04 22.17
CA ALA A 54 6.06 -17.16 21.44
C ALA A 54 6.90 -17.50 20.18
N ARG A 55 7.03 -18.81 19.89
CA ARG A 55 7.77 -19.35 18.74
C ARG A 55 6.84 -19.56 17.54
N TYR A 56 7.26 -19.12 16.39
CA TYR A 56 6.56 -19.30 15.10
C TYR A 56 7.54 -19.82 14.06
N ALA A 57 7.25 -20.97 13.43
CA ALA A 57 8.00 -21.42 12.27
C ALA A 57 7.53 -20.63 11.04
N LEU A 58 8.47 -20.13 10.24
CA LEU A 58 8.11 -19.35 9.05
C LEU A 58 7.36 -20.20 8.01
N ASP A 59 7.67 -21.49 7.93
CA ASP A 59 7.02 -22.45 7.02
C ASP A 59 5.54 -22.71 7.39
N ASP A 60 5.12 -22.42 8.64
CA ASP A 60 3.72 -22.55 9.06
C ASP A 60 2.87 -21.33 8.63
N ILE A 61 3.50 -20.27 8.12
CA ILE A 61 2.80 -19.08 7.66
C ILE A 61 2.41 -19.28 6.20
N THR A 62 1.11 -19.32 5.93
CA THR A 62 0.56 -19.57 4.60
C THR A 62 0.10 -18.30 3.89
N LEU A 63 -0.30 -17.29 4.65
CA LEU A 63 -0.75 -16.00 4.14
C LEU A 63 -0.12 -14.87 4.96
N ALA A 64 0.38 -13.84 4.31
CA ALA A 64 0.78 -12.59 4.95
C ALA A 64 -0.05 -11.41 4.45
N TYR A 65 -0.37 -10.50 5.34
CA TYR A 65 -0.75 -9.13 5.01
C TYR A 65 0.42 -8.21 5.34
N SER A 66 0.90 -7.50 4.35
CA SER A 66 1.98 -6.52 4.49
C SER A 66 1.44 -5.12 4.23
N GLY A 67 0.95 -4.47 5.28
CA GLY A 67 0.54 -3.07 5.22
C GLY A 67 1.74 -2.14 5.04
N TYR A 68 1.47 -0.99 4.43
CA TYR A 68 2.50 0.02 4.28
C TYR A 68 2.83 0.66 5.62
N SER A 69 4.10 0.68 5.98
CA SER A 69 4.63 1.50 7.06
C SER A 69 5.88 2.21 6.59
N GLN A 70 5.90 3.51 6.77
CA GLN A 70 7.18 4.22 6.86
C GLN A 70 7.75 3.88 8.23
N ILE A 71 8.84 3.14 8.27
CA ILE A 71 9.62 3.05 9.50
C ILE A 71 10.27 4.42 9.67
N ALA A 72 9.62 5.27 10.46
CA ALA A 72 10.20 6.56 10.78
C ALA A 72 11.48 6.33 11.61
N PRO A 73 12.63 6.80 11.14
CA PRO A 73 13.92 6.59 11.81
C PRO A 73 13.99 7.03 13.27
N HIS A 74 13.17 8.00 13.62
CA HIS A 74 13.32 8.78 14.85
C HIS A 74 12.58 8.23 16.07
N GLN A 75 11.71 7.24 15.92
CA GLN A 75 10.81 6.87 17.02
C GLN A 75 11.20 5.62 17.79
N THR A 76 12.14 4.80 17.31
CA THR A 76 12.21 3.42 17.80
C THR A 76 13.45 3.01 18.54
N ILE A 77 14.58 3.67 18.39
CA ILE A 77 15.79 3.15 18.96
C ILE A 77 16.60 4.30 19.59
N THR A 78 16.71 4.30 20.90
CA THR A 78 17.79 4.91 21.66
C THR A 78 19.10 4.14 21.39
N LEU A 79 19.47 3.98 20.14
CA LEU A 79 20.80 3.51 19.79
C LEU A 79 21.75 4.69 19.92
N SER A 80 22.87 4.44 20.56
CA SER A 80 23.86 5.46 20.89
C SER A 80 24.51 6.13 19.67
N LYS A 81 24.27 5.64 18.46
CA LYS A 81 24.82 6.18 17.21
C LYS A 81 23.83 6.01 16.05
N GLN A 82 23.63 7.10 15.31
CA GLN A 82 22.77 7.13 14.11
C GLN A 82 23.20 6.11 13.03
N GLN A 83 24.49 5.79 12.92
CA GLN A 83 25.01 4.81 11.97
C GLN A 83 24.56 3.38 12.27
N ASP A 84 24.48 3.01 13.54
CA ASP A 84 24.04 1.66 13.95
C ASP A 84 22.55 1.45 13.62
N TRP A 85 21.77 2.54 13.68
CA TRP A 85 20.36 2.48 13.33
C TRP A 85 20.14 2.13 11.86
N TYR A 86 20.86 2.74 10.92
CA TYR A 86 20.75 2.41 9.49
C TYR A 86 21.09 0.95 9.20
N TYR A 87 22.12 0.43 9.84
CA TYR A 87 22.51 -0.97 9.69
C TYR A 87 21.42 -1.92 10.21
N VAL A 88 20.94 -1.69 11.42
CA VAL A 88 19.89 -2.50 12.05
C VAL A 88 18.60 -2.46 11.23
N ASN A 89 18.17 -1.27 10.82
CA ASN A 89 16.98 -1.13 9.98
C ASN A 89 17.14 -1.86 8.64
N SER A 90 18.29 -1.74 7.98
CA SER A 90 18.55 -2.45 6.72
C SER A 90 18.54 -3.96 6.89
N ALA A 91 19.07 -4.48 8.00
CA ALA A 91 19.05 -5.90 8.32
C ALA A 91 17.61 -6.41 8.54
N TRP A 92 16.78 -5.67 9.28
CA TRP A 92 15.36 -5.99 9.49
C TRP A 92 14.56 -5.95 8.19
N GLN A 93 14.79 -4.95 7.35
CA GLN A 93 14.15 -4.85 6.03
C GLN A 93 14.53 -6.02 5.12
N ALA A 94 15.81 -6.37 5.08
CA ALA A 94 16.28 -7.51 4.31
C ALA A 94 15.64 -8.82 4.77
N TRP A 95 15.59 -9.04 6.09
CA TRP A 95 14.95 -10.22 6.65
C TRP A 95 13.43 -10.25 6.35
N LEU A 96 12.73 -9.14 6.55
CA LEU A 96 11.30 -9.06 6.27
C LEU A 96 10.99 -9.39 4.80
N ARG A 97 11.77 -8.81 3.88
CA ARG A 97 11.67 -9.12 2.44
C ARG A 97 11.91 -10.60 2.16
N TYR A 98 12.96 -11.17 2.73
CA TYR A 98 13.28 -12.58 2.59
C TYR A 98 12.14 -13.46 3.10
N SER A 99 11.61 -13.18 4.28
CA SER A 99 10.53 -13.95 4.88
C SER A 99 9.23 -13.86 4.07
N LEU A 100 8.83 -12.65 3.66
CA LEU A 100 7.63 -12.44 2.84
C LEU A 100 7.73 -13.12 1.47
N ALA A 101 8.93 -13.15 0.86
CA ALA A 101 9.14 -13.83 -0.42
C ALA A 101 8.95 -15.36 -0.35
N ARG A 102 9.03 -15.95 0.84
CA ARG A 102 8.82 -17.40 1.07
C ARG A 102 7.37 -17.76 1.37
N ILE A 103 6.57 -16.78 1.81
CA ILE A 103 5.16 -17.02 2.12
C ILE A 103 4.39 -17.23 0.82
N PRO A 104 3.59 -18.31 0.71
CA PRO A 104 2.88 -18.66 -0.53
C PRO A 104 1.99 -17.54 -1.07
N ARG A 105 1.37 -16.77 -0.18
CA ARG A 105 0.49 -15.65 -0.54
C ARG A 105 0.78 -14.42 0.31
N THR A 106 1.02 -13.29 -0.36
CA THR A 106 1.18 -11.99 0.31
C THR A 106 0.20 -10.99 -0.29
N ILE A 107 -0.57 -10.33 0.58
CA ILE A 107 -1.48 -9.23 0.24
C ILE A 107 -0.85 -7.93 0.73
N GLY A 108 -0.87 -6.89 -0.10
CA GLY A 108 -0.29 -5.59 0.22
C GLY A 108 0.96 -5.28 -0.57
N VAL A 109 1.99 -4.83 0.12
CA VAL A 109 3.28 -4.46 -0.49
C VAL A 109 4.17 -5.68 -0.57
N LEU A 110 4.51 -6.11 -1.79
CA LEU A 110 5.42 -7.22 -2.00
C LEU A 110 6.86 -6.86 -1.58
N PRO A 111 7.69 -7.87 -1.25
CA PRO A 111 9.06 -7.64 -0.77
C PRO A 111 9.96 -6.89 -1.74
N ASP A 112 9.74 -7.05 -3.03
CA ASP A 112 10.48 -6.45 -4.14
C ASP A 112 9.79 -5.21 -4.74
N ALA A 113 8.75 -4.70 -4.08
CA ALA A 113 7.98 -3.56 -4.56
C ALA A 113 8.88 -2.35 -4.86
N ARG A 114 8.78 -1.85 -6.08
CA ARG A 114 9.60 -0.73 -6.57
C ARG A 114 8.96 0.64 -6.39
N TRP A 115 7.66 0.66 -6.05
CA TRP A 115 6.86 1.88 -5.98
C TRP A 115 7.20 2.78 -4.79
N ILE A 116 7.88 2.27 -3.74
CA ILE A 116 8.14 2.96 -2.46
C ILE A 116 8.71 4.36 -2.62
N GLU A 117 9.47 4.59 -3.70
CA GLU A 117 10.06 5.91 -3.99
C GLU A 117 9.37 6.65 -5.14
N THR A 118 8.56 5.96 -5.95
CA THR A 118 8.00 6.51 -7.19
C THR A 118 6.57 7.01 -7.07
N TRP A 119 5.75 6.45 -6.19
CA TRP A 119 4.34 6.81 -6.05
C TRP A 119 4.10 8.25 -5.59
N ARG A 120 5.10 8.85 -4.89
CA ARG A 120 5.04 10.25 -4.42
C ARG A 120 5.26 11.25 -5.53
N HIS A 121 5.70 10.81 -6.70
CA HIS A 121 6.10 11.69 -7.77
C HIS A 121 5.12 11.63 -8.93
N LEU A 122 4.19 12.59 -9.01
CA LEU A 122 3.30 12.73 -10.15
C LEU A 122 4.04 12.68 -11.52
N PRO A 123 5.26 13.23 -11.69
CA PRO A 123 6.04 13.04 -12.90
C PRO A 123 6.32 11.58 -13.25
N CYS A 124 6.58 10.73 -12.27
CA CYS A 124 6.79 9.29 -12.50
C CYS A 124 5.48 8.64 -12.95
N LEU A 125 4.38 8.94 -12.26
CA LEU A 125 3.05 8.44 -12.62
C LEU A 125 2.66 8.89 -14.03
N ALA A 126 2.87 10.15 -14.36
CA ALA A 126 2.59 10.71 -15.68
C ALA A 126 3.41 10.07 -16.81
N LYS A 127 4.63 9.61 -16.50
CA LYS A 127 5.47 8.88 -17.44
C LYS A 127 5.04 7.41 -17.58
N MET A 128 4.63 6.76 -16.50
CA MET A 128 4.33 5.33 -16.48
C MET A 128 2.90 5.03 -16.95
N ALA A 129 1.91 5.81 -16.52
CA ALA A 129 0.51 5.54 -16.83
C ALA A 129 0.23 5.32 -18.34
N PRO A 130 0.77 6.11 -19.26
CA PRO A 130 0.56 5.89 -20.69
C PRO A 130 1.12 4.57 -21.23
N VAL A 131 2.18 4.03 -20.60
CA VAL A 131 2.76 2.72 -20.98
C VAL A 131 1.75 1.61 -20.79
N TYR A 132 0.85 1.76 -19.81
CA TYR A 132 -0.22 0.81 -19.50
C TYR A 132 -1.59 1.22 -20.05
N GLY A 133 -1.63 2.12 -21.03
CA GLY A 133 -2.88 2.57 -21.64
C GLY A 133 -3.74 3.47 -20.76
N LEU A 134 -3.19 3.98 -19.66
CA LEU A 134 -3.85 4.91 -18.76
C LEU A 134 -3.49 6.35 -19.15
N GLN A 135 -4.39 7.30 -18.88
CA GLN A 135 -4.09 8.70 -19.03
C GLN A 135 -3.54 9.28 -17.74
N ALA A 136 -2.61 10.21 -17.87
CA ALA A 136 -2.06 10.96 -16.75
C ALA A 136 -2.45 12.45 -16.86
N PRO A 137 -2.56 13.16 -15.74
CA PRO A 137 -2.88 14.59 -15.77
C PRO A 137 -1.72 15.43 -16.31
N SER A 138 -2.05 16.54 -16.92
CA SER A 138 -1.07 17.59 -17.21
C SER A 138 -0.58 18.20 -15.89
N TYR A 139 0.71 18.44 -15.79
CA TYR A 139 1.30 19.06 -14.60
C TYR A 139 2.36 20.08 -14.98
N ARG A 140 2.61 21.02 -14.09
CA ARG A 140 3.73 21.98 -14.21
C ARG A 140 4.31 22.31 -12.84
N VAL A 141 5.58 22.64 -12.82
CA VAL A 141 6.24 23.18 -11.62
C VAL A 141 6.03 24.69 -11.60
N VAL A 142 5.46 25.21 -10.54
CA VAL A 142 5.16 26.63 -10.36
C VAL A 142 5.99 27.14 -9.19
N ARG A 143 6.66 28.28 -9.39
CA ARG A 143 7.38 28.99 -8.33
C ARG A 143 6.55 30.17 -7.85
N GLY A 144 6.43 30.32 -6.53
CA GLY A 144 5.75 31.46 -5.89
C GLY A 144 4.22 31.35 -5.83
N SER A 145 3.58 32.37 -5.29
CA SER A 145 2.16 32.41 -4.92
C SER A 145 1.19 32.75 -6.04
N SER A 146 1.62 32.84 -7.30
CA SER A 146 0.74 33.21 -8.42
C SER A 146 0.14 31.98 -9.11
N TYR A 147 -1.04 31.58 -8.67
CA TYR A 147 -1.79 30.45 -9.22
C TYR A 147 -2.95 30.91 -10.07
N GLY A 148 -3.07 30.38 -11.28
CA GLY A 148 -4.29 30.53 -12.09
C GLY A 148 -5.42 29.67 -11.53
N ASN A 149 -6.67 30.11 -11.71
CA ASN A 149 -7.89 29.52 -11.11
C ASN A 149 -8.18 28.05 -11.50
N ASN A 150 -7.42 27.44 -12.39
CA ASN A 150 -7.68 26.08 -12.91
C ASN A 150 -6.72 25.02 -12.37
N TYR A 151 -5.90 25.35 -11.37
CA TYR A 151 -4.96 24.41 -10.79
C TYR A 151 -5.30 24.20 -9.33
N ALA A 152 -5.70 22.98 -8.99
CA ALA A 152 -5.83 22.58 -7.61
C ALA A 152 -4.56 21.84 -7.16
N TYR A 153 -4.21 22.03 -5.92
CA TYR A 153 -3.16 21.24 -5.31
C TYR A 153 -3.65 19.82 -5.13
N LEU A 154 -2.83 18.85 -5.50
CA LEU A 154 -3.04 17.45 -5.09
C LEU A 154 -3.10 17.29 -3.56
N THR A 155 -2.76 18.34 -2.82
CA THR A 155 -2.70 18.38 -1.37
C THR A 155 -3.97 17.93 -0.67
N GLN A 156 -5.16 18.02 -1.22
CA GLN A 156 -6.40 17.71 -0.49
C GLN A 156 -6.81 16.23 -0.47
N TYR A 157 -6.30 15.37 -1.35
CA TYR A 157 -6.76 13.97 -1.44
C TYR A 157 -5.68 12.91 -1.22
N ILE A 158 -4.42 13.32 -1.23
CA ILE A 158 -3.29 12.45 -0.87
C ILE A 158 -2.69 12.89 0.48
N VAL A 159 -3.37 13.80 1.17
CA VAL A 159 -2.86 14.74 2.18
C VAL A 159 -2.53 14.14 3.53
N GLU A 160 -3.03 13.00 3.90
CA GLU A 160 -2.59 12.43 5.18
C GLU A 160 -1.10 12.04 5.18
N ASP A 161 -0.52 11.80 3.99
CA ASP A 161 0.91 11.43 3.86
C ASP A 161 1.81 12.48 3.13
N ILE A 162 1.23 13.51 2.48
CA ILE A 162 2.00 14.53 1.76
C ILE A 162 2.30 15.78 2.61
N ALA A 163 1.75 15.90 3.80
CA ALA A 163 2.13 16.98 4.72
C ALA A 163 3.66 17.06 4.96
N SER A 164 4.35 15.92 4.86
CA SER A 164 5.82 15.88 4.90
C SER A 164 6.51 16.39 3.62
N PHE A 165 5.78 16.59 2.52
CA PHE A 165 6.37 17.08 1.26
C PHE A 165 6.32 18.61 1.16
N ALA A 166 5.38 19.25 1.83
CA ALA A 166 5.28 20.71 1.90
C ALA A 166 6.49 21.33 2.60
N ASP A 167 7.09 20.64 3.58
CA ASP A 167 8.25 21.09 4.32
C ASP A 167 9.56 21.07 3.50
N TYR A 168 9.59 20.35 2.36
CA TYR A 168 10.79 20.26 1.51
C TYR A 168 10.80 21.22 0.31
N CYS A 169 9.71 21.90 0.02
CA CYS A 169 9.57 22.74 -1.17
C CYS A 169 9.09 24.15 -0.85
N GLU A 170 9.87 24.92 -0.09
CA GLU A 170 9.56 26.34 0.16
C GLU A 170 9.49 27.22 -1.11
N GLU A 171 10.02 26.76 -2.26
CA GLU A 171 10.13 27.59 -3.47
C GLU A 171 9.41 27.05 -4.71
N SER A 172 8.97 25.80 -4.74
CA SER A 172 8.37 25.21 -5.94
C SER A 172 7.23 24.26 -5.61
N VAL A 173 6.10 24.43 -6.27
CA VAL A 173 4.90 23.59 -6.10
C VAL A 173 4.53 22.92 -7.41
N LEU A 174 4.15 21.66 -7.33
CA LEU A 174 3.62 20.92 -8.47
C LEU A 174 2.14 21.25 -8.63
N ALA A 175 1.80 21.98 -9.68
CA ALA A 175 0.43 22.30 -10.05
C ALA A 175 -0.08 21.28 -11.08
N VAL A 176 -1.27 20.76 -10.84
CA VAL A 176 -1.90 19.72 -11.66
C VAL A 176 -3.21 20.25 -12.21
N GLU A 177 -3.43 20.06 -13.52
CA GLU A 177 -4.69 20.38 -14.14
C GLU A 177 -5.77 19.38 -13.71
N ILE A 178 -6.90 19.90 -13.22
CA ILE A 178 -8.07 19.08 -12.86
C ILE A 178 -9.23 19.48 -13.77
N PRO A 179 -9.49 18.72 -14.84
CA PRO A 179 -10.63 18.97 -15.71
C PRO A 179 -11.94 18.69 -14.99
N ASP A 180 -13.04 19.22 -15.52
CA ASP A 180 -14.36 18.89 -15.04
C ASP A 180 -14.63 17.39 -15.12
N GLY A 181 -15.38 16.86 -14.13
CA GLY A 181 -15.68 15.42 -14.10
C GLY A 181 -15.99 14.92 -12.70
N VAL A 182 -15.90 13.61 -12.53
CA VAL A 182 -16.22 12.90 -11.29
C VAL A 182 -14.96 12.19 -10.77
N TRP A 183 -14.72 12.29 -9.46
CA TRP A 183 -13.68 11.51 -8.81
C TRP A 183 -14.12 10.06 -8.65
N VAL A 184 -13.22 9.14 -9.02
CA VAL A 184 -13.40 7.71 -8.86
C VAL A 184 -12.25 7.16 -8.03
N GLN A 185 -12.59 6.52 -6.91
CA GLN A 185 -11.64 5.80 -6.07
C GLN A 185 -11.73 4.32 -6.40
N CYS A 186 -10.61 3.68 -6.65
CA CYS A 186 -10.56 2.26 -6.96
C CYS A 186 -9.58 1.56 -6.04
N ALA A 187 -9.97 0.41 -5.49
CA ALA A 187 -9.04 -0.48 -4.81
C ALA A 187 -8.81 -1.73 -5.65
N TRP A 188 -7.57 -2.00 -5.94
CA TRP A 188 -7.11 -3.25 -6.53
C TRP A 188 -6.70 -4.21 -5.43
N LEU A 189 -7.31 -5.39 -5.37
CA LEU A 189 -7.02 -6.42 -4.39
C LEU A 189 -6.78 -7.76 -5.12
N GLY A 190 -5.50 -8.12 -5.28
CA GLY A 190 -5.11 -9.31 -6.02
C GLY A 190 -5.54 -9.26 -7.49
N SER A 191 -6.68 -9.87 -7.79
CA SER A 191 -7.26 -9.89 -9.14
C SER A 191 -8.61 -9.19 -9.24
N GLN A 192 -9.06 -8.50 -8.18
CA GLN A 192 -10.36 -7.88 -8.11
C GLN A 192 -10.25 -6.37 -7.97
N LEU A 193 -11.10 -5.65 -8.68
CA LEU A 193 -11.22 -4.21 -8.60
C LEU A 193 -12.53 -3.80 -7.94
N TYR A 194 -12.44 -2.89 -6.98
CA TYR A 194 -13.56 -2.27 -6.29
C TYR A 194 -13.53 -0.78 -6.56
N ALA A 195 -14.57 -0.21 -7.15
CA ALA A 195 -14.59 1.19 -7.54
C ALA A 195 -15.80 1.94 -7.00
N LEU A 196 -15.56 3.17 -6.55
CA LEU A 196 -16.58 4.12 -6.08
C LEU A 196 -16.49 5.42 -6.87
N ALA A 197 -17.61 5.86 -7.43
CA ALA A 197 -17.78 7.20 -7.99
C ALA A 197 -18.73 7.99 -7.08
N GLN A 198 -18.26 9.11 -6.51
CA GLN A 198 -19.05 9.93 -5.57
C GLN A 198 -19.63 9.15 -4.37
N GLY A 199 -18.93 8.09 -3.93
CA GLY A 199 -19.36 7.24 -2.81
C GLY A 199 -20.23 6.05 -3.22
N GLU A 200 -20.68 5.96 -4.48
CA GLU A 200 -21.51 4.87 -4.99
C GLU A 200 -20.67 3.86 -5.79
N PRO A 201 -20.96 2.53 -5.66
CA PRO A 201 -20.30 1.51 -6.46
C PRO A 201 -20.43 1.77 -7.96
N CYS A 202 -19.34 1.62 -8.69
CA CYS A 202 -19.33 1.75 -10.14
C CYS A 202 -18.42 0.69 -10.79
N THR A 203 -18.55 0.52 -12.10
CA THR A 203 -17.69 -0.34 -12.91
C THR A 203 -16.80 0.52 -13.79
N LEU A 204 -15.56 0.09 -13.99
CA LEU A 204 -14.64 0.72 -14.92
C LEU A 204 -14.65 0.00 -16.27
N PRO A 205 -14.27 0.68 -17.37
CA PRO A 205 -14.01 0.03 -18.64
C PRO A 205 -12.85 -0.97 -18.51
N THR A 206 -12.96 -2.11 -19.18
CA THR A 206 -11.95 -3.19 -19.13
C THR A 206 -10.53 -2.70 -19.46
N VAL A 207 -10.41 -1.74 -20.39
CA VAL A 207 -9.09 -1.15 -20.72
C VAL A 207 -8.46 -0.42 -19.53
N VAL A 208 -9.27 0.26 -18.73
CA VAL A 208 -8.79 0.95 -17.51
C VAL A 208 -8.42 -0.09 -16.44
N GLU A 209 -9.27 -1.09 -16.22
CA GLU A 209 -9.01 -2.19 -15.27
C GLU A 209 -7.71 -2.91 -15.62
N SER A 210 -7.51 -3.30 -16.88
CA SER A 210 -6.29 -3.97 -17.33
C SER A 210 -5.04 -3.09 -17.17
N GLY A 211 -5.17 -1.78 -17.39
CA GLY A 211 -4.08 -0.84 -17.18
C GLY A 211 -3.68 -0.71 -15.70
N LEU A 212 -4.66 -0.66 -14.80
CA LEU A 212 -4.43 -0.61 -13.35
C LEU A 212 -3.81 -1.91 -12.83
N ASP A 213 -4.25 -3.07 -13.34
CA ASP A 213 -3.68 -4.38 -13.02
C ASP A 213 -2.20 -4.46 -13.43
N ALA A 214 -1.92 -4.11 -14.68
CA ALA A 214 -0.55 -4.11 -15.19
C ALA A 214 0.37 -3.17 -14.40
N LEU A 215 -0.13 -1.99 -14.03
CA LEU A 215 0.61 -1.03 -13.21
C LEU A 215 0.85 -1.55 -11.78
N SER A 216 -0.14 -2.20 -11.16
CA SER A 216 0.00 -2.83 -9.85
C SER A 216 1.08 -3.92 -9.88
N THR A 217 1.03 -4.78 -10.91
CA THR A 217 1.99 -5.86 -11.12
C THR A 217 3.41 -5.34 -11.29
N GLU A 218 3.61 -4.30 -12.13
CA GLU A 218 4.93 -3.69 -12.33
C GLU A 218 5.50 -3.11 -11.03
N TRP A 219 4.64 -2.58 -10.17
CA TRP A 219 5.07 -2.00 -8.90
C TRP A 219 5.18 -3.02 -7.75
N GLY A 220 4.83 -4.28 -7.99
CA GLY A 220 4.84 -5.31 -6.94
C GLY A 220 3.79 -5.05 -5.86
N LEU A 221 2.60 -4.58 -6.24
CA LEU A 221 1.48 -4.34 -5.34
C LEU A 221 0.39 -5.36 -5.59
N THR A 222 -0.02 -6.07 -4.56
CA THR A 222 -1.19 -6.95 -4.59
C THR A 222 -2.42 -6.31 -3.93
N SER A 223 -2.22 -5.19 -3.23
CA SER A 223 -3.30 -4.29 -2.83
C SER A 223 -2.86 -2.83 -2.95
N CYS A 224 -3.69 -2.01 -3.55
CA CYS A 224 -3.45 -0.57 -3.65
C CYS A 224 -4.77 0.15 -3.97
N GLN A 225 -4.78 1.45 -3.74
CA GLN A 225 -5.88 2.32 -4.13
C GLN A 225 -5.40 3.30 -5.18
N TYR A 226 -6.21 3.49 -6.21
CA TYR A 226 -6.02 4.48 -7.26
C TYR A 226 -7.05 5.60 -7.14
N LEU A 227 -6.63 6.81 -7.48
CA LEU A 227 -7.49 7.96 -7.62
C LEU A 227 -7.57 8.34 -9.10
N LEU A 228 -8.75 8.22 -9.68
CA LEU A 228 -9.03 8.57 -11.08
C LEU A 228 -9.96 9.77 -11.16
N ARG A 229 -9.86 10.51 -12.27
CA ARG A 229 -10.83 11.53 -12.67
C ARG A 229 -11.53 11.08 -13.95
N HIS A 230 -12.83 10.89 -13.90
CA HIS A 230 -13.65 10.60 -15.08
C HIS A 230 -14.25 11.87 -15.64
N THR A 231 -13.87 12.22 -16.87
CA THR A 231 -14.29 13.48 -17.56
C THR A 231 -15.47 13.28 -18.50
N GLY A 232 -16.15 12.13 -18.42
CA GLY A 232 -17.21 11.73 -19.35
C GLY A 232 -16.69 10.95 -20.57
N SER A 233 -15.49 11.25 -21.06
CA SER A 233 -14.88 10.55 -22.20
C SER A 233 -13.65 9.70 -21.84
N GLN A 234 -13.00 10.01 -20.73
CA GLN A 234 -11.73 9.37 -20.36
C GLN A 234 -11.53 9.31 -18.85
N TYR A 235 -10.68 8.35 -18.42
CA TYR A 235 -10.21 8.23 -17.04
C TYR A 235 -8.77 8.68 -16.95
N ILE A 236 -8.50 9.61 -16.05
CA ILE A 236 -7.17 10.20 -15.83
C ILE A 236 -6.69 9.77 -14.45
N LEU A 237 -5.51 9.14 -14.37
CA LEU A 237 -4.92 8.63 -13.14
C LEU A 237 -4.15 9.73 -12.41
N TYR A 238 -4.63 10.12 -11.23
CA TYR A 238 -4.03 11.19 -10.41
C TYR A 238 -3.13 10.67 -9.30
N GLY A 239 -3.34 9.45 -8.85
CA GLY A 239 -2.55 8.91 -7.75
C GLY A 239 -2.73 7.43 -7.53
N CYS A 240 -1.78 6.87 -6.80
CA CYS A 240 -1.80 5.52 -6.29
C CYS A 240 -1.35 5.54 -4.83
N SER A 241 -2.00 4.77 -3.99
CA SER A 241 -1.63 4.56 -2.59
C SER A 241 -1.68 3.07 -2.28
N PRO A 242 -0.72 2.54 -1.51
CA PRO A 242 -0.80 1.16 -1.01
C PRO A 242 -1.87 0.99 0.06
N ARG A 243 -2.40 2.08 0.59
CA ARG A 243 -3.46 2.07 1.61
C ARG A 243 -4.81 2.17 0.94
N VAL A 244 -5.70 1.25 1.31
CA VAL A 244 -7.10 1.26 0.88
C VAL A 244 -7.91 2.03 1.93
N THR A 245 -8.70 3.01 1.48
CA THR A 245 -9.48 3.87 2.38
C THR A 245 -10.67 3.16 3.01
N THR A 246 -11.14 3.70 4.14
CA THR A 246 -12.32 3.21 4.84
C THR A 246 -13.58 3.25 3.96
N ALA A 247 -13.71 4.22 3.05
CA ALA A 247 -14.85 4.30 2.14
C ALA A 247 -14.97 3.04 1.28
N ILE A 248 -13.87 2.57 0.70
CA ILE A 248 -13.85 1.32 -0.09
C ILE A 248 -14.12 0.11 0.81
N THR A 249 -13.39 -0.03 1.92
CA THR A 249 -13.49 -1.21 2.78
C THR A 249 -14.85 -1.34 3.45
N SER A 250 -15.51 -0.25 3.80
CA SER A 250 -16.87 -0.28 4.37
C SER A 250 -17.92 -0.65 3.32
N THR A 251 -17.85 -0.06 2.13
CA THR A 251 -18.83 -0.32 1.06
C THR A 251 -18.74 -1.75 0.53
N PHE A 252 -17.51 -2.28 0.36
CA PHE A 252 -17.28 -3.61 -0.21
C PHE A 252 -16.86 -4.66 0.83
N SER A 253 -17.13 -4.43 2.11
CA SER A 253 -16.63 -5.28 3.21
C SER A 253 -16.90 -6.77 3.00
N GLN A 254 -18.11 -7.16 2.62
CA GLN A 254 -18.46 -8.56 2.40
C GLN A 254 -17.69 -9.18 1.24
N ALA A 255 -17.56 -8.47 0.12
CA ALA A 255 -16.81 -8.95 -1.04
C ALA A 255 -15.31 -9.08 -0.73
N ILE A 256 -14.74 -8.10 -0.01
CA ILE A 256 -13.34 -8.14 0.42
C ILE A 256 -13.10 -9.32 1.38
N ILE A 257 -13.99 -9.57 2.33
CA ILE A 257 -13.89 -10.72 3.25
C ILE A 257 -13.94 -12.04 2.46
N GLN A 258 -14.81 -12.17 1.46
CA GLN A 258 -14.85 -13.37 0.63
C GLN A 258 -13.56 -13.56 -0.20
N PHE A 259 -13.01 -12.49 -0.75
CA PHE A 259 -11.71 -12.51 -1.43
C PHE A 259 -10.61 -12.98 -0.47
N LEU A 260 -10.50 -12.41 0.73
CA LEU A 260 -9.48 -12.77 1.73
C LEU A 260 -9.60 -14.24 2.18
N LYS A 261 -10.83 -14.76 2.32
CA LYS A 261 -11.08 -16.18 2.60
C LYS A 261 -10.60 -17.08 1.46
N ALA A 262 -10.89 -16.70 0.22
CA ALA A 262 -10.46 -17.46 -0.96
C ALA A 262 -8.92 -17.50 -1.05
N GLU A 263 -8.24 -16.37 -0.83
CA GLU A 263 -6.78 -16.30 -0.80
C GLU A 263 -6.16 -17.17 0.30
N TYR A 264 -6.75 -17.16 1.50
CA TYR A 264 -6.30 -18.04 2.59
C TYR A 264 -6.46 -19.52 2.24
N LEU A 265 -7.62 -19.92 1.73
CA LEU A 265 -7.86 -21.31 1.34
C LEU A 265 -6.91 -21.73 0.21
N ALA A 266 -6.71 -20.89 -0.79
CA ALA A 266 -5.76 -21.17 -1.88
C ALA A 266 -4.31 -21.30 -1.42
N ALA A 267 -3.95 -20.69 -0.28
CA ALA A 267 -2.62 -20.80 0.30
C ALA A 267 -2.44 -22.06 1.19
N CYS A 268 -3.52 -22.74 1.55
CA CYS A 268 -3.48 -23.94 2.37
C CYS A 268 -3.42 -25.25 1.55
N TYR A 269 -3.64 -25.17 0.25
CA TYR A 269 -3.59 -26.30 -0.69
C TYR A 269 -2.51 -26.10 -1.76
#